data_74a9b82159e1227bed31bdbc2917255b
#
_entry.id   74a9b82159e1227bed31bdbc2917255b
#
_cell.length_a   1.000
_cell.length_b   1.000
_cell.length_c   1.000
_cell.angle_alpha   90.00
_cell.angle_beta   90.00
_cell.angle_gamma   90.00
#
_symmetry.space_group_name_H-M   'P 1'
#
loop_
_entity.id
_entity.type
_entity.pdbx_description
1 polymer ?
#
loop_
_entity_poly.entity_id
_entity_poly.type
_entity_poly.pdbx_seq_one_letter_code
_entity_poly.pdbx_strand_id
1 'polypeptide(L)'
;MPQPYQTLSRSDEADIRLTILSLNKHQIKTVRAAARAFDVSRTTLRDRRAGRPARRDCQPNSKKLTQLEEQVIISYILDLDRRGFAPTYAAVRDMADKLLAARGAGQVGVHWPRNFVKRTDSLTTRFNRAYDRQRALCEDPALIRSWFELVEETKAKYGICDDDVYNFDEAGFMMGKITTQLVVTGSERRGRPKAIQPGNREWVTAIAAINAAGWSVPPFLIFAGQYHLSAWYKEAEIPRDWVIAVSDNGWTNNELGVEWLKHFNAHTKTRVVGARRLLVLDGHESHHSLEFPELCKENNIYTLCMPPHSSHLLQPLDVGCFSPLKRAYSREVESLIRHHINHITKLEFLPAFKTAYDRSFTSANICSAFRGAGLVPLQPDTVLSKLDVQLRTPTPAALPETPWEARTPSNVRELDAQSTLIRERVRRHKSSSPASIIEAINQLKKGAEVIMLSAELMRDQITSLERANEAACARKQRKKKRIQKRGVLIKGAGEDLLAQCGADQQIAHEERRGGERSGVSRQALARCTRCRETGHNSRTCKKDTIAST
;
A
#
# COMPACT_ATOMS: atom_id res chain seq x y z
N MET A 1 -31.96 12.14 -48.25
CA MET A 1 -30.69 12.36 -47.57
C MET A 1 -30.81 13.66 -46.79
N PRO A 2 -30.72 13.68 -45.44
CA PRO A 2 -30.71 14.91 -44.69
C PRO A 2 -29.36 15.61 -44.88
N GLN A 3 -29.39 16.88 -45.19
CA GLN A 3 -28.21 17.72 -45.38
C GLN A 3 -27.35 17.77 -44.10
N PRO A 4 -25.99 17.80 -44.19
CA PRO A 4 -25.12 17.92 -43.03
C PRO A 4 -25.36 19.28 -42.39
N TYR A 5 -25.63 19.26 -41.07
CA TYR A 5 -25.70 20.47 -40.25
C TYR A 5 -24.36 21.19 -40.29
N GLN A 6 -24.30 22.34 -40.92
CA GLN A 6 -23.17 23.25 -40.85
C GLN A 6 -22.99 23.64 -39.40
N THR A 7 -21.89 23.21 -38.80
CA THR A 7 -21.41 23.74 -37.52
C THR A 7 -20.98 25.17 -37.73
N LEU A 8 -21.71 26.12 -37.18
CA LEU A 8 -21.33 27.55 -37.15
C LEU A 8 -19.88 27.70 -36.72
N SER A 9 -19.06 28.38 -37.55
CA SER A 9 -17.61 28.54 -37.29
C SER A 9 -17.36 29.49 -36.08
N ARG A 10 -16.13 29.50 -35.58
CA ARG A 10 -15.73 30.36 -34.45
C ARG A 10 -15.83 31.86 -34.81
N SER A 11 -15.75 32.19 -36.11
CA SER A 11 -15.95 33.55 -36.67
C SER A 11 -17.41 34.01 -36.54
N ASP A 12 -18.40 33.11 -36.71
CA ASP A 12 -19.81 33.47 -36.65
C ASP A 12 -20.29 33.93 -35.26
N GLU A 13 -19.71 33.40 -34.18
CA GLU A 13 -20.07 33.83 -32.80
C GLU A 13 -19.38 35.15 -32.42
N ALA A 14 -18.22 35.43 -32.99
CA ALA A 14 -17.54 36.73 -32.84
C ALA A 14 -18.34 37.83 -33.55
N ASP A 15 -18.85 37.53 -34.74
CA ASP A 15 -19.69 38.44 -35.52
C ASP A 15 -21.02 38.71 -34.84
N ILE A 16 -21.62 37.70 -34.22
CA ILE A 16 -22.83 37.87 -33.40
C ILE A 16 -22.58 38.81 -32.24
N ARG A 17 -21.46 38.66 -31.51
CA ARG A 17 -21.05 39.54 -30.38
C ARG A 17 -20.81 40.98 -30.85
N LEU A 18 -20.10 41.17 -31.95
CA LEU A 18 -19.87 42.48 -32.54
C LEU A 18 -21.20 43.15 -32.97
N THR A 19 -22.10 42.39 -33.57
CA THR A 19 -23.45 42.84 -33.97
C THR A 19 -24.25 43.29 -32.75
N ILE A 20 -24.21 42.55 -31.64
CA ILE A 20 -24.89 42.92 -30.39
C ILE A 20 -24.28 44.21 -29.81
N LEU A 21 -22.97 44.34 -29.83
CA LEU A 21 -22.26 45.54 -29.36
C LEU A 21 -22.64 46.77 -30.17
N SER A 22 -22.72 46.66 -31.50
CA SER A 22 -23.12 47.75 -32.40
C SER A 22 -24.58 48.22 -32.18
N LEU A 23 -25.46 47.27 -31.88
CA LEU A 23 -26.86 47.54 -31.49
C LEU A 23 -26.96 48.25 -30.14
N ASN A 24 -26.16 47.78 -29.13
CA ASN A 24 -26.15 48.37 -27.79
C ASN A 24 -25.52 49.76 -27.76
N LYS A 25 -24.56 50.01 -28.64
CA LYS A 25 -23.94 51.33 -28.84
C LYS A 25 -24.75 52.27 -29.74
N HIS A 26 -25.97 51.89 -30.18
CA HIS A 26 -26.83 52.65 -31.06
C HIS A 26 -26.22 53.01 -32.44
N GLN A 27 -25.12 52.30 -32.83
CA GLN A 27 -24.48 52.52 -34.13
C GLN A 27 -25.38 52.06 -35.30
N ILE A 28 -26.19 51.03 -35.04
CA ILE A 28 -27.22 50.56 -35.97
C ILE A 28 -28.55 50.52 -35.23
N LYS A 29 -29.58 51.20 -35.82
CA LYS A 29 -30.86 51.40 -35.16
C LYS A 29 -31.78 50.19 -35.14
N THR A 30 -31.60 49.21 -36.03
CA THR A 30 -32.52 48.07 -36.13
C THR A 30 -31.80 46.74 -36.18
N VAL A 31 -32.40 45.71 -35.57
CA VAL A 31 -31.87 44.32 -35.57
C VAL A 31 -31.78 43.78 -37.02
N ARG A 32 -32.68 44.19 -37.93
CA ARG A 32 -32.67 43.76 -39.31
C ARG A 32 -31.50 44.36 -40.09
N ALA A 33 -31.17 45.62 -39.86
CA ALA A 33 -30.03 46.27 -40.47
C ALA A 33 -28.71 45.72 -39.94
N ALA A 34 -28.62 45.49 -38.63
CA ALA A 34 -27.43 44.89 -38.00
C ALA A 34 -27.18 43.47 -38.50
N ALA A 35 -28.20 42.65 -38.58
CA ALA A 35 -28.10 41.29 -39.10
C ALA A 35 -27.57 41.22 -40.54
N ARG A 36 -27.99 42.20 -41.40
CA ARG A 36 -27.47 42.30 -42.76
C ARG A 36 -26.03 42.80 -42.82
N ALA A 37 -25.70 43.78 -41.99
CA ALA A 37 -24.38 44.42 -42.02
C ALA A 37 -23.24 43.48 -41.60
N PHE A 38 -23.53 42.53 -40.73
CA PHE A 38 -22.56 41.54 -40.18
C PHE A 38 -22.79 40.13 -40.72
N ASP A 39 -23.68 39.93 -41.69
CA ASP A 39 -24.06 38.61 -42.25
C ASP A 39 -24.41 37.57 -41.19
N VAL A 40 -25.20 37.98 -40.19
CA VAL A 40 -25.63 37.14 -39.07
C VAL A 40 -27.12 36.83 -39.18
N SER A 41 -27.50 35.58 -38.86
CA SER A 41 -28.92 35.20 -38.82
C SER A 41 -29.71 36.06 -37.81
N ARG A 42 -30.80 36.70 -38.31
CA ARG A 42 -31.67 37.55 -37.51
C ARG A 42 -32.27 36.80 -36.30
N THR A 43 -32.62 35.53 -36.45
CA THR A 43 -33.18 34.70 -35.40
C THR A 43 -32.11 34.42 -34.32
N THR A 44 -30.89 34.06 -34.74
CA THR A 44 -29.75 33.83 -33.82
C THR A 44 -29.40 35.11 -33.08
N LEU A 45 -29.35 36.25 -33.74
CA LEU A 45 -29.06 37.55 -33.10
C LEU A 45 -30.14 37.91 -32.06
N ARG A 46 -31.43 37.70 -32.37
CA ARG A 46 -32.53 37.92 -31.42
C ARG A 46 -32.43 37.00 -30.19
N ASP A 47 -32.12 35.74 -30.40
CA ASP A 47 -31.98 34.75 -29.31
C ASP A 47 -30.79 35.07 -28.41
N ARG A 48 -29.65 35.46 -28.97
CA ARG A 48 -28.49 35.90 -28.20
C ARG A 48 -28.74 37.18 -27.41
N ARG A 49 -29.45 38.14 -28.01
CA ARG A 49 -29.86 39.39 -27.33
C ARG A 49 -30.84 39.12 -26.18
N ALA A 50 -31.68 38.10 -26.31
CA ALA A 50 -32.58 37.62 -25.25
C ALA A 50 -31.86 36.77 -24.19
N GLY A 51 -30.51 36.67 -24.23
CA GLY A 51 -29.70 35.94 -23.25
C GLY A 51 -29.60 34.44 -23.47
N ARG A 52 -30.11 33.89 -24.58
CA ARG A 52 -29.96 32.47 -24.91
C ARG A 52 -28.52 32.16 -25.28
N PRO A 53 -27.83 31.22 -24.57
CA PRO A 53 -26.45 30.86 -24.86
C PRO A 53 -26.31 30.16 -26.21
N ALA A 54 -25.09 30.12 -26.79
CA ALA A 54 -24.80 29.37 -27.98
C ALA A 54 -24.98 27.87 -27.73
N ARG A 55 -25.39 27.09 -28.74
CA ARG A 55 -25.60 25.63 -28.60
C ARG A 55 -24.33 24.91 -28.12
N ARG A 56 -23.13 25.41 -28.45
CA ARG A 56 -21.84 24.90 -27.96
C ARG A 56 -21.62 25.18 -26.49
N ASP A 57 -22.21 26.28 -25.96
CA ASP A 57 -22.07 26.69 -24.55
C ASP A 57 -23.22 26.12 -23.70
N CYS A 58 -24.23 25.50 -24.34
CA CYS A 58 -25.29 24.77 -23.65
C CYS A 58 -24.80 23.38 -23.25
N GLN A 59 -25.10 22.95 -22.02
CA GLN A 59 -24.92 21.55 -21.68
C GLN A 59 -25.82 20.67 -22.57
N PRO A 60 -25.29 19.56 -23.12
CA PRO A 60 -26.14 18.62 -23.85
C PRO A 60 -27.27 18.14 -22.95
N ASN A 61 -28.50 18.12 -23.45
CA ASN A 61 -29.70 17.66 -22.71
C ASN A 61 -29.55 16.23 -22.15
N SER A 62 -28.62 15.44 -22.70
CA SER A 62 -28.28 14.09 -22.24
C SER A 62 -27.27 14.04 -21.05
N LYS A 63 -26.61 15.15 -20.70
CA LYS A 63 -25.70 15.20 -19.55
C LYS A 63 -26.51 15.33 -18.25
N LYS A 64 -26.49 14.26 -17.45
CA LYS A 64 -27.19 14.26 -16.16
C LYS A 64 -26.41 15.06 -15.09
N LEU A 65 -25.08 15.03 -15.11
CA LEU A 65 -24.24 15.79 -14.20
C LEU A 65 -23.82 17.13 -14.80
N THR A 66 -23.75 18.14 -13.95
CA THR A 66 -23.16 19.44 -14.28
C THR A 66 -21.64 19.34 -14.41
N GLN A 67 -21.02 20.32 -15.04
CA GLN A 67 -19.56 20.37 -15.14
C GLN A 67 -18.89 20.46 -13.75
N LEU A 68 -19.53 21.16 -12.81
CA LEU A 68 -19.06 21.30 -11.44
C LEU A 68 -19.10 19.95 -10.70
N GLU A 69 -20.20 19.20 -10.80
CA GLU A 69 -20.34 17.87 -10.21
C GLU A 69 -19.30 16.89 -10.79
N GLU A 70 -19.04 16.93 -12.10
CA GLU A 70 -17.99 16.12 -12.72
C GLU A 70 -16.59 16.50 -12.19
N GLN A 71 -16.30 17.79 -12.00
CA GLN A 71 -15.03 18.25 -11.42
C GLN A 71 -14.85 17.80 -9.96
N VAL A 72 -15.90 17.82 -9.16
CA VAL A 72 -15.87 17.32 -7.78
C VAL A 72 -15.55 15.83 -7.76
N ILE A 73 -16.18 15.04 -8.63
CA ILE A 73 -15.90 13.61 -8.75
C ILE A 73 -14.44 13.38 -9.16
N ILE A 74 -13.92 14.13 -10.13
CA ILE A 74 -12.51 14.02 -10.56
C ILE A 74 -11.57 14.29 -9.38
N SER A 75 -11.77 15.40 -8.68
CA SER A 75 -10.93 15.79 -7.54
C SER A 75 -10.97 14.72 -6.45
N TYR A 76 -12.14 14.15 -6.17
CA TYR A 76 -12.31 13.12 -5.17
C TYR A 76 -11.67 11.78 -5.58
N ILE A 77 -11.77 11.39 -6.86
CA ILE A 77 -11.07 10.21 -7.41
C ILE A 77 -9.55 10.37 -7.25
N LEU A 78 -9.00 11.54 -7.61
CA LEU A 78 -7.56 11.80 -7.51
C LEU A 78 -7.06 11.84 -6.05
N ASP A 79 -7.88 12.34 -5.12
CA ASP A 79 -7.58 12.27 -3.68
C ASP A 79 -7.56 10.83 -3.17
N LEU A 80 -8.58 10.04 -3.50
CA LEU A 80 -8.63 8.62 -3.14
C LEU A 80 -7.46 7.84 -3.74
N ASP A 81 -7.08 8.09 -4.99
CA ASP A 81 -5.95 7.44 -5.66
C ASP A 81 -4.63 7.75 -4.95
N ARG A 82 -4.34 9.02 -4.61
CA ARG A 82 -3.16 9.41 -3.82
C ARG A 82 -3.08 8.71 -2.47
N ARG A 83 -4.23 8.39 -1.89
CA ARG A 83 -4.35 7.68 -0.61
C ARG A 83 -4.32 6.16 -0.76
N GLY A 84 -4.12 5.63 -1.97
CA GLY A 84 -4.09 4.20 -2.26
C GLY A 84 -5.47 3.52 -2.33
N PHE A 85 -6.54 4.30 -2.41
CA PHE A 85 -7.93 3.81 -2.47
C PHE A 85 -8.59 4.10 -3.82
N ALA A 86 -7.85 3.98 -4.92
CA ALA A 86 -8.37 4.20 -6.27
C ALA A 86 -9.72 3.50 -6.48
N PRO A 87 -10.79 4.24 -6.84
CA PRO A 87 -12.14 3.69 -6.90
C PRO A 87 -12.37 2.83 -8.14
N THR A 88 -13.22 1.83 -8.02
CA THR A 88 -13.71 1.03 -9.16
C THR A 88 -14.75 1.82 -9.96
N TYR A 89 -15.06 1.36 -11.18
CA TYR A 89 -16.17 1.94 -11.97
C TYR A 89 -17.51 1.93 -11.22
N ALA A 90 -17.77 0.91 -10.40
CA ALA A 90 -18.97 0.86 -9.57
C ALA A 90 -18.97 1.99 -8.55
N ALA A 91 -17.87 2.17 -7.82
CA ALA A 91 -17.73 3.26 -6.84
C ALA A 91 -17.84 4.66 -7.49
N VAL A 92 -17.28 4.86 -8.70
CA VAL A 92 -17.43 6.12 -9.46
C VAL A 92 -18.90 6.34 -9.85
N ARG A 93 -19.63 5.28 -10.19
CA ARG A 93 -21.08 5.37 -10.46
C ARG A 93 -21.85 5.78 -9.21
N ASP A 94 -21.55 5.15 -8.08
CA ASP A 94 -22.21 5.44 -6.81
C ASP A 94 -21.99 6.90 -6.36
N MET A 95 -20.77 7.45 -6.57
CA MET A 95 -20.49 8.86 -6.35
C MET A 95 -21.38 9.78 -7.21
N ALA A 96 -21.50 9.46 -8.51
CA ALA A 96 -22.33 10.23 -9.41
C ALA A 96 -23.82 10.15 -9.05
N ASP A 97 -24.31 8.95 -8.75
CA ASP A 97 -25.70 8.71 -8.36
C ASP A 97 -26.04 9.41 -7.03
N LYS A 98 -25.08 9.50 -6.11
CA LYS A 98 -25.25 10.22 -4.85
C LYS A 98 -25.40 11.73 -5.05
N LEU A 99 -24.56 12.35 -5.90
CA LEU A 99 -24.70 13.78 -6.22
C LEU A 99 -26.03 14.07 -6.92
N LEU A 100 -26.49 13.18 -7.80
CA LEU A 100 -27.79 13.28 -8.46
C LEU A 100 -28.94 13.15 -7.46
N ALA A 101 -28.84 12.20 -6.52
CA ALA A 101 -29.86 11.99 -5.48
C ALA A 101 -30.00 13.22 -4.55
N ALA A 102 -28.90 13.90 -4.22
CA ALA A 102 -28.90 15.11 -3.37
C ALA A 102 -29.78 16.24 -3.96
N ARG A 103 -29.99 16.27 -5.30
CA ARG A 103 -30.87 17.24 -5.96
C ARG A 103 -32.14 16.62 -6.54
N GLY A 104 -32.50 15.40 -6.15
CA GLY A 104 -33.71 14.72 -6.60
C GLY A 104 -33.69 14.28 -8.07
N ALA A 105 -32.50 14.14 -8.69
CA ALA A 105 -32.33 13.68 -10.07
C ALA A 105 -32.16 12.15 -10.15
N GLY A 106 -32.44 11.57 -11.31
CA GLY A 106 -32.30 10.12 -11.51
C GLY A 106 -30.85 9.68 -11.70
N GLN A 107 -30.59 8.38 -11.55
CA GLN A 107 -29.27 7.74 -11.60
C GLN A 107 -28.61 7.82 -12.99
N VAL A 108 -27.24 7.75 -13.04
CA VAL A 108 -26.49 7.62 -14.28
C VAL A 108 -26.62 6.21 -14.89
N GLY A 109 -26.39 6.08 -16.19
CA GLY A 109 -26.43 4.79 -16.88
C GLY A 109 -25.22 3.90 -16.50
N VAL A 110 -25.36 2.57 -16.67
CA VAL A 110 -24.33 1.56 -16.34
C VAL A 110 -22.99 1.84 -17.05
N HIS A 111 -23.01 2.36 -18.27
CA HIS A 111 -21.81 2.66 -19.05
C HIS A 111 -21.24 4.07 -18.80
N TRP A 112 -21.91 4.89 -17.99
CA TRP A 112 -21.51 6.27 -17.75
C TRP A 112 -20.10 6.38 -17.15
N PRO A 113 -19.70 5.61 -16.12
CA PRO A 113 -18.36 5.74 -15.52
C PRO A 113 -17.23 5.46 -16.52
N ARG A 114 -17.41 4.44 -17.37
CA ARG A 114 -16.45 4.10 -18.42
C ARG A 114 -16.30 5.25 -19.43
N ASN A 115 -17.41 5.82 -19.87
CA ASN A 115 -17.42 6.94 -20.81
C ASN A 115 -16.89 8.22 -20.16
N PHE A 116 -17.15 8.41 -18.86
CA PHE A 116 -16.65 9.53 -18.07
C PHE A 116 -15.11 9.49 -17.98
N VAL A 117 -14.53 8.37 -17.55
CA VAL A 117 -13.08 8.20 -17.50
C VAL A 117 -12.45 8.34 -18.88
N LYS A 118 -13.04 7.75 -19.94
CA LYS A 118 -12.51 7.84 -21.31
C LYS A 118 -12.42 9.27 -21.85
N ARG A 119 -13.33 10.18 -21.45
CA ARG A 119 -13.37 11.57 -21.92
C ARG A 119 -12.62 12.55 -21.02
N THR A 120 -12.09 12.07 -19.88
CA THR A 120 -11.40 12.89 -18.88
C THR A 120 -9.92 12.59 -18.96
N ASP A 121 -9.13 13.53 -19.49
CA ASP A 121 -7.68 13.34 -19.75
C ASP A 121 -6.87 13.08 -18.49
N SER A 122 -7.33 13.59 -17.33
CA SER A 122 -6.66 13.39 -16.04
C SER A 122 -6.91 12.02 -15.39
N LEU A 123 -7.79 11.17 -15.97
CA LEU A 123 -8.15 9.87 -15.43
C LEU A 123 -7.77 8.75 -16.41
N THR A 124 -7.27 7.66 -15.87
CA THR A 124 -6.98 6.43 -16.62
C THR A 124 -7.34 5.20 -15.81
N THR A 125 -7.46 4.04 -16.47
CA THR A 125 -7.72 2.77 -15.78
C THR A 125 -6.49 1.89 -15.77
N ARG A 126 -6.17 1.33 -14.60
CA ARG A 126 -5.10 0.36 -14.41
C ARG A 126 -5.58 -0.78 -13.52
N PHE A 127 -4.97 -1.96 -13.64
CA PHE A 127 -5.19 -3.02 -12.66
C PHE A 127 -4.43 -2.67 -11.38
N ASN A 128 -5.15 -2.63 -10.25
CA ASN A 128 -4.54 -2.45 -8.95
C ASN A 128 -3.79 -3.73 -8.52
N ARG A 129 -2.73 -3.55 -7.71
CA ARG A 129 -2.11 -4.62 -6.95
C ARG A 129 -2.60 -4.53 -5.52
N ALA A 130 -2.84 -5.69 -4.89
CA ALA A 130 -3.03 -5.72 -3.46
C ALA A 130 -1.76 -5.18 -2.78
N TYR A 131 -1.91 -4.12 -2.01
CA TYR A 131 -0.83 -3.48 -1.28
C TYR A 131 -1.12 -3.57 0.22
N ASP A 132 -0.13 -4.00 0.99
CA ASP A 132 -0.29 -4.18 2.42
C ASP A 132 -0.42 -2.82 3.13
N ARG A 133 -1.42 -2.70 4.00
CA ARG A 133 -1.70 -1.44 4.72
C ARG A 133 -0.55 -1.03 5.63
N GLN A 134 0.18 -1.98 6.23
CA GLN A 134 1.30 -1.67 7.10
C GLN A 134 2.45 -1.06 6.29
N ARG A 135 2.70 -1.57 5.10
CA ARG A 135 3.66 -0.97 4.17
C ARG A 135 3.28 0.44 3.79
N ALA A 136 2.00 0.70 3.47
CA ALA A 136 1.52 2.03 3.15
C ALA A 136 1.63 3.03 4.32
N LEU A 137 1.48 2.56 5.57
CA LEU A 137 1.66 3.39 6.77
C LEU A 137 3.13 3.79 6.99
N CYS A 138 4.07 2.97 6.53
CA CYS A 138 5.50 3.21 6.67
C CYS A 138 6.09 4.05 5.53
N GLU A 139 5.31 4.40 4.51
CA GLU A 139 5.67 5.37 3.47
C GLU A 139 5.52 6.83 3.94
N ASP A 140 5.83 7.11 5.22
CA ASP A 140 5.88 8.47 5.75
C ASP A 140 7.21 9.14 5.31
N PRO A 141 7.16 10.19 4.47
CA PRO A 141 8.37 10.87 4.01
C PRO A 141 9.23 11.44 5.13
N ALA A 142 8.62 11.83 6.27
CA ALA A 142 9.36 12.36 7.42
C ALA A 142 10.14 11.24 8.11
N LEU A 143 9.53 10.05 8.30
CA LEU A 143 10.19 8.89 8.88
C LEU A 143 11.37 8.41 8.00
N ILE A 144 11.15 8.37 6.69
CA ILE A 144 12.21 7.98 5.74
C ILE A 144 13.36 8.99 5.75
N ARG A 145 13.10 10.29 5.77
CA ARG A 145 14.14 11.32 5.86
C ARG A 145 14.95 11.21 7.15
N SER A 146 14.30 11.11 8.29
CA SER A 146 14.98 10.97 9.58
C SER A 146 15.85 9.71 9.66
N TRP A 147 15.44 8.63 8.97
CA TRP A 147 16.28 7.43 8.89
C TRP A 147 17.52 7.65 8.00
N PHE A 148 17.42 8.36 6.88
CA PHE A 148 18.59 8.71 6.07
C PHE A 148 19.55 9.66 6.80
N GLU A 149 19.03 10.62 7.57
CA GLU A 149 19.81 11.49 8.45
C GLU A 149 20.58 10.64 9.48
N LEU A 150 19.92 9.65 10.09
CA LEU A 150 20.57 8.71 11.00
C LEU A 150 21.68 7.88 10.32
N VAL A 151 21.48 7.45 9.05
CA VAL A 151 22.52 6.77 8.27
C VAL A 151 23.73 7.68 8.07
N GLU A 152 23.50 8.92 7.67
CA GLU A 152 24.56 9.92 7.43
C GLU A 152 25.35 10.24 8.71
N GLU A 153 24.65 10.53 9.81
CA GLU A 153 25.25 10.78 11.12
C GLU A 153 26.05 9.57 11.61
N THR A 154 25.52 8.35 11.43
CA THR A 154 26.19 7.12 11.82
C THR A 154 27.48 6.93 11.03
N LYS A 155 27.46 7.12 9.72
CA LYS A 155 28.64 7.02 8.86
C LYS A 155 29.70 8.05 9.27
N ALA A 156 29.31 9.31 9.47
CA ALA A 156 30.20 10.38 9.88
C ALA A 156 30.81 10.12 11.27
N LYS A 157 30.00 9.74 12.24
CA LYS A 157 30.42 9.49 13.62
C LYS A 157 31.41 8.35 13.77
N TYR A 158 31.24 7.28 13.01
CA TYR A 158 32.03 6.05 13.15
C TYR A 158 33.07 5.84 12.04
N GLY A 159 33.25 6.83 11.14
CA GLY A 159 34.22 6.78 10.05
C GLY A 159 33.95 5.64 9.07
N ILE A 160 32.70 5.46 8.65
CA ILE A 160 32.28 4.38 7.77
C ILE A 160 32.28 4.90 6.33
N CYS A 161 33.07 4.30 5.45
CA CYS A 161 33.11 4.61 4.02
C CYS A 161 31.94 3.97 3.27
N ASP A 162 31.63 4.45 2.07
CA ASP A 162 30.61 3.87 1.21
C ASP A 162 30.88 2.39 0.90
N ASP A 163 32.14 2.05 0.68
CA ASP A 163 32.59 0.68 0.42
C ASP A 163 32.48 -0.27 1.65
N ASP A 164 32.24 0.28 2.84
CA ASP A 164 32.02 -0.49 4.06
C ASP A 164 30.53 -0.63 4.43
N VAL A 165 29.63 -0.25 3.53
CA VAL A 165 28.18 -0.41 3.71
C VAL A 165 27.73 -1.74 3.16
N TYR A 166 27.05 -2.51 4.00
CA TYR A 166 26.50 -3.83 3.70
C TYR A 166 25.00 -3.85 3.96
N ASN A 167 24.31 -4.65 3.17
CA ASN A 167 22.93 -5.02 3.45
C ASN A 167 22.83 -6.55 3.53
N PHE A 168 22.10 -7.04 4.51
CA PHE A 168 21.85 -8.46 4.69
C PHE A 168 20.36 -8.71 4.82
N ASP A 169 19.90 -9.88 4.33
CA ASP A 169 18.51 -10.28 4.42
C ASP A 169 18.33 -11.78 4.11
N GLU A 170 17.17 -12.30 4.45
CA GLU A 170 16.77 -13.68 4.27
C GLU A 170 15.76 -13.84 3.13
N ALA A 171 16.05 -14.71 2.19
CA ALA A 171 15.12 -15.09 1.12
C ALA A 171 14.67 -16.54 1.24
N GLY A 172 13.37 -16.74 1.36
CA GLY A 172 12.78 -18.08 1.35
C GLY A 172 12.56 -18.63 -0.06
N PHE A 173 12.92 -19.90 -0.24
CA PHE A 173 12.70 -20.68 -1.46
C PHE A 173 11.90 -21.94 -1.16
N MET A 174 10.95 -22.23 -2.03
CA MET A 174 10.27 -23.52 -2.08
C MET A 174 10.86 -24.29 -3.24
N MET A 175 11.53 -25.44 -2.98
CA MET A 175 12.40 -26.11 -3.94
C MET A 175 11.77 -26.35 -5.31
N GLY A 176 10.54 -26.80 -5.39
CA GLY A 176 9.87 -27.09 -6.65
C GLY A 176 8.91 -25.99 -7.14
N LYS A 177 9.04 -24.75 -6.70
CA LYS A 177 8.10 -23.69 -7.09
C LYS A 177 8.51 -22.98 -8.36
N ILE A 178 7.63 -23.04 -9.38
CA ILE A 178 7.71 -22.23 -10.60
C ILE A 178 6.80 -21.01 -10.46
N THR A 179 7.33 -19.83 -10.70
CA THR A 179 6.55 -18.58 -10.70
C THR A 179 5.78 -18.42 -12.02
N THR A 180 4.66 -17.69 -11.96
CA THR A 180 3.87 -17.36 -13.15
C THR A 180 4.70 -16.53 -14.13
N GLN A 181 4.75 -16.95 -15.39
CA GLN A 181 5.47 -16.26 -16.46
C GLN A 181 4.68 -16.26 -17.77
N LEU A 182 5.10 -15.45 -18.73
CA LEU A 182 4.53 -15.42 -20.05
C LEU A 182 5.02 -16.66 -20.83
N VAL A 183 4.08 -17.46 -21.34
CA VAL A 183 4.39 -18.66 -22.11
C VAL A 183 3.77 -18.59 -23.50
N VAL A 184 4.42 -19.22 -24.48
CA VAL A 184 3.87 -19.40 -25.83
C VAL A 184 3.02 -20.68 -25.85
N THR A 185 1.81 -20.57 -26.36
CA THR A 185 0.85 -21.69 -26.44
C THR A 185 0.12 -21.66 -27.78
N GLY A 186 -0.54 -22.76 -28.15
CA GLY A 186 -1.33 -22.82 -29.37
C GLY A 186 -2.44 -21.77 -29.38
N SER A 187 -2.67 -21.16 -30.56
CA SER A 187 -3.65 -20.09 -30.75
C SER A 187 -5.11 -20.48 -30.43
N GLU A 188 -5.42 -21.77 -30.57
CA GLU A 188 -6.76 -22.30 -30.29
C GLU A 188 -7.04 -22.56 -28.82
N ARG A 189 -6.01 -22.46 -27.96
CA ARG A 189 -6.15 -22.74 -26.53
C ARG A 189 -6.94 -21.64 -25.83
N ARG A 190 -8.07 -22.00 -25.25
CA ARG A 190 -8.90 -21.10 -24.44
C ARG A 190 -8.40 -21.08 -22.99
N GLY A 191 -8.25 -19.87 -22.42
CA GLY A 191 -7.87 -19.65 -21.02
C GLY A 191 -6.36 -19.67 -20.76
N ARG A 192 -5.97 -19.50 -19.47
CA ARG A 192 -4.56 -19.48 -19.04
C ARG A 192 -3.99 -20.90 -19.01
N PRO A 193 -2.83 -21.16 -19.64
CA PRO A 193 -2.19 -22.47 -19.56
C PRO A 193 -1.78 -22.77 -18.11
N LYS A 194 -1.95 -24.02 -17.70
CA LYS A 194 -1.52 -24.51 -16.38
C LYS A 194 -0.07 -25.00 -16.49
N ALA A 195 0.81 -24.51 -15.61
CA ALA A 195 2.15 -25.03 -15.46
C ALA A 195 2.14 -26.20 -14.45
N ILE A 196 2.75 -27.32 -14.81
CA ILE A 196 2.94 -28.45 -13.91
C ILE A 196 4.01 -28.06 -12.90
N GLN A 197 3.71 -28.20 -11.62
CA GLN A 197 4.64 -27.91 -10.53
C GLN A 197 5.27 -29.22 -10.05
N PRO A 198 6.59 -29.24 -9.73
CA PRO A 198 7.23 -30.40 -9.09
C PRO A 198 6.58 -30.75 -7.75
N GLY A 199 6.69 -32.02 -7.35
CA GLY A 199 6.05 -32.55 -6.15
C GLY A 199 6.68 -32.08 -4.84
N ASN A 200 7.98 -31.78 -4.81
CA ASN A 200 8.69 -31.38 -3.60
C ASN A 200 8.47 -29.88 -3.27
N ARG A 201 8.08 -29.61 -2.02
CA ARG A 201 7.83 -28.28 -1.49
C ARG A 201 8.59 -27.99 -0.20
N GLU A 202 9.76 -28.63 -0.04
CA GLU A 202 10.63 -28.31 1.08
C GLU A 202 11.07 -26.85 1.03
N TRP A 203 11.14 -26.27 2.22
CA TRP A 203 11.56 -24.88 2.40
C TRP A 203 13.09 -24.81 2.53
N VAL A 204 13.67 -23.78 1.92
CA VAL A 204 15.07 -23.40 2.06
C VAL A 204 15.14 -21.92 2.34
N THR A 205 15.87 -21.51 3.37
CA THR A 205 16.21 -20.11 3.60
C THR A 205 17.62 -19.86 3.08
N ALA A 206 17.77 -18.84 2.26
CA ALA A 206 19.06 -18.35 1.79
C ALA A 206 19.31 -16.99 2.44
N ILE A 207 20.32 -16.92 3.30
CA ILE A 207 20.80 -15.66 3.86
C ILE A 207 21.83 -15.10 2.89
N ALA A 208 21.61 -13.89 2.40
CA ALA A 208 22.48 -13.17 1.49
C ALA A 208 22.95 -11.87 2.12
N ALA A 209 24.20 -11.50 1.83
CA ALA A 209 24.72 -10.18 2.18
C ALA A 209 25.44 -9.58 0.98
N ILE A 210 25.20 -8.33 0.69
CA ILE A 210 25.79 -7.56 -0.40
C ILE A 210 26.50 -6.32 0.12
N ASN A 211 27.53 -5.93 -0.61
CA ASN A 211 28.34 -4.76 -0.32
C ASN A 211 28.11 -3.66 -1.36
N ALA A 212 28.13 -2.41 -0.95
CA ALA A 212 27.88 -1.28 -1.83
C ALA A 212 28.90 -1.12 -2.97
N ALA A 213 30.14 -1.64 -2.81
CA ALA A 213 31.15 -1.70 -3.88
C ALA A 213 30.84 -2.76 -4.96
N GLY A 214 29.71 -3.47 -4.88
CA GLY A 214 29.20 -4.34 -5.95
C GLY A 214 29.60 -5.81 -5.86
N TRP A 215 29.88 -6.32 -4.68
CA TRP A 215 30.17 -7.74 -4.44
C TRP A 215 29.27 -8.32 -3.33
N SER A 216 29.18 -9.63 -3.24
CA SER A 216 28.38 -10.34 -2.26
C SER A 216 29.21 -11.27 -1.40
N VAL A 217 28.82 -11.43 -0.14
CA VAL A 217 29.32 -12.51 0.72
C VAL A 217 28.78 -13.84 0.19
N PRO A 218 29.58 -14.94 0.26
CA PRO A 218 29.09 -16.25 -0.15
C PRO A 218 27.80 -16.62 0.57
N PRO A 219 26.79 -17.19 -0.13
CA PRO A 219 25.49 -17.50 0.45
C PRO A 219 25.56 -18.45 1.64
N PHE A 220 24.67 -18.26 2.61
CA PHE A 220 24.46 -19.16 3.72
C PHE A 220 23.06 -19.79 3.57
N LEU A 221 23.02 -21.11 3.28
CA LEU A 221 21.80 -21.85 2.96
C LEU A 221 21.35 -22.70 4.15
N ILE A 222 20.09 -22.60 4.53
CA ILE A 222 19.50 -23.36 5.63
C ILE A 222 18.46 -24.32 5.05
N PHE A 223 18.72 -25.63 5.20
CA PHE A 223 17.81 -26.68 4.79
C PHE A 223 16.96 -27.21 5.95
N ALA A 224 15.74 -27.61 5.65
CA ALA A 224 14.94 -28.40 6.58
C ALA A 224 15.57 -29.80 6.77
N GLY A 225 15.79 -30.19 8.03
CA GLY A 225 16.35 -31.49 8.38
C GLY A 225 17.24 -31.44 9.63
N GLN A 226 17.71 -32.61 10.03
CA GLN A 226 18.57 -32.76 11.22
C GLN A 226 20.00 -33.15 10.88
N TYR A 227 20.26 -33.58 9.63
CA TYR A 227 21.55 -34.13 9.25
C TYR A 227 22.03 -33.57 7.92
N HIS A 228 23.35 -33.38 7.82
CA HIS A 228 24.01 -33.09 6.55
C HIS A 228 24.27 -34.39 5.81
N LEU A 229 23.99 -34.40 4.49
CA LEU A 229 24.25 -35.56 3.63
C LEU A 229 25.54 -35.35 2.87
N SER A 230 26.38 -36.42 2.80
CA SER A 230 27.67 -36.36 2.12
C SER A 230 27.55 -36.02 0.61
N ALA A 231 26.44 -36.41 0.00
CA ALA A 231 26.14 -36.09 -1.40
C ALA A 231 26.08 -34.58 -1.68
N TRP A 232 25.60 -33.75 -0.73
CA TRP A 232 25.56 -32.30 -0.92
C TRP A 232 26.96 -31.70 -1.10
N TYR A 233 27.98 -32.33 -0.52
CA TYR A 233 29.37 -31.86 -0.54
C TYR A 233 30.19 -32.49 -1.62
N LYS A 234 29.82 -33.71 -2.07
CA LYS A 234 30.58 -34.48 -3.10
C LYS A 234 30.04 -34.28 -4.52
N GLU A 235 28.74 -34.15 -4.66
CA GLU A 235 28.04 -34.18 -5.94
C GLU A 235 27.50 -32.82 -6.37
N ALA A 236 27.22 -31.91 -5.40
CA ALA A 236 26.80 -30.55 -5.75
C ALA A 236 28.01 -29.70 -6.13
N GLU A 237 28.03 -29.19 -7.35
CA GLU A 237 29.08 -28.29 -7.84
C GLU A 237 28.87 -26.86 -7.39
N ILE A 238 29.02 -26.62 -6.06
CA ILE A 238 28.95 -25.30 -5.46
C ILE A 238 30.34 -24.87 -4.96
N PRO A 239 30.61 -23.54 -4.86
CA PRO A 239 31.86 -23.03 -4.31
C PRO A 239 32.10 -23.50 -2.87
N ARG A 240 33.36 -23.65 -2.51
CA ARG A 240 33.77 -24.20 -1.21
C ARG A 240 33.51 -23.25 -0.03
N ASP A 241 33.33 -21.99 -0.32
CA ASP A 241 33.06 -20.91 0.64
C ASP A 241 31.57 -20.73 0.94
N TRP A 242 30.69 -21.45 0.24
CA TRP A 242 29.26 -21.47 0.54
C TRP A 242 28.99 -22.28 1.81
N VAL A 243 28.12 -21.76 2.68
CA VAL A 243 27.73 -22.43 3.91
C VAL A 243 26.39 -23.12 3.73
N ILE A 244 26.32 -24.38 4.17
CA ILE A 244 25.08 -25.14 4.30
C ILE A 244 24.84 -25.37 5.79
N ALA A 245 23.66 -24.99 6.28
CA ALA A 245 23.18 -25.26 7.61
C ALA A 245 21.89 -26.09 7.57
N VAL A 246 21.51 -26.66 8.68
CA VAL A 246 20.25 -27.39 8.84
C VAL A 246 19.48 -26.91 10.05
N SER A 247 18.15 -26.82 9.94
CA SER A 247 17.24 -26.61 11.04
C SER A 247 16.00 -27.48 10.84
N ASP A 248 15.21 -27.74 11.89
CA ASP A 248 14.06 -28.65 11.82
C ASP A 248 13.06 -28.30 10.71
N ASN A 249 12.91 -27.01 10.44
CA ASN A 249 11.92 -26.49 9.47
C ASN A 249 12.55 -25.71 8.30
N GLY A 250 13.86 -25.57 8.23
CA GLY A 250 14.56 -24.78 7.21
C GLY A 250 14.53 -23.27 7.45
N TRP A 251 14.16 -22.82 8.66
CA TRP A 251 14.14 -21.40 9.05
C TRP A 251 15.35 -21.05 9.90
N THR A 252 15.71 -19.80 9.89
CA THR A 252 16.76 -19.24 10.75
C THR A 252 16.34 -19.29 12.22
N ASN A 253 17.30 -19.48 13.09
CA ASN A 253 17.19 -19.31 14.55
C ASN A 253 18.37 -18.47 15.08
N ASN A 254 18.35 -18.14 16.36
CA ASN A 254 19.37 -17.29 16.97
C ASN A 254 20.78 -17.85 16.84
N GLU A 255 20.96 -19.17 16.99
CA GLU A 255 22.26 -19.83 16.84
C GLU A 255 22.81 -19.69 15.41
N LEU A 256 21.96 -19.95 14.41
CA LEU A 256 22.32 -19.80 13.01
C LEU A 256 22.58 -18.35 12.62
N GLY A 257 21.90 -17.39 13.25
CA GLY A 257 22.17 -15.96 13.09
C GLY A 257 23.59 -15.59 13.55
N VAL A 258 24.05 -16.12 14.69
CA VAL A 258 25.43 -15.93 15.20
C VAL A 258 26.45 -16.59 14.28
N GLU A 259 26.21 -17.82 13.81
CA GLU A 259 27.10 -18.51 12.87
C GLU A 259 27.19 -17.76 11.53
N TRP A 260 26.08 -17.25 11.04
CA TRP A 260 26.09 -16.37 9.88
C TRP A 260 26.93 -15.10 10.10
N LEU A 261 26.83 -14.45 11.25
CA LEU A 261 27.63 -13.27 11.54
C LEU A 261 29.14 -13.58 11.59
N LYS A 262 29.53 -14.75 12.08
CA LYS A 262 30.92 -15.21 12.02
C LYS A 262 31.39 -15.40 10.57
N HIS A 263 30.55 -16.03 9.73
CA HIS A 263 30.78 -16.16 8.31
C HIS A 263 30.91 -14.81 7.60
N PHE A 264 29.99 -13.89 7.86
CA PHE A 264 30.04 -12.51 7.36
C PHE A 264 31.37 -11.84 7.76
N ASN A 265 31.74 -11.90 9.04
CA ASN A 265 32.97 -11.30 9.55
C ASN A 265 34.22 -11.90 8.89
N ALA A 266 34.26 -13.22 8.69
CA ALA A 266 35.38 -13.89 8.03
C ALA A 266 35.66 -13.37 6.62
N HIS A 267 34.61 -13.06 5.87
CA HIS A 267 34.70 -12.59 4.46
C HIS A 267 34.85 -11.08 4.31
N THR A 268 34.54 -10.30 5.36
CA THR A 268 34.50 -8.82 5.26
C THR A 268 35.60 -8.12 6.05
N LYS A 269 36.16 -8.74 7.12
CA LYS A 269 37.14 -8.09 8.02
C LYS A 269 38.41 -7.61 7.29
N THR A 270 38.84 -8.29 6.24
CA THR A 270 40.07 -7.96 5.49
C THR A 270 39.82 -6.96 4.38
N ARG A 271 38.57 -6.57 4.13
CA ARG A 271 38.14 -5.66 3.05
C ARG A 271 37.69 -4.29 3.57
N VAL A 272 37.84 -4.03 4.84
CA VAL A 272 37.46 -2.74 5.47
C VAL A 272 38.33 -1.62 4.95
N VAL A 273 37.72 -0.53 4.49
CA VAL A 273 38.39 0.67 3.98
C VAL A 273 38.42 1.75 5.05
N GLY A 274 37.31 1.98 5.74
CA GLY A 274 37.19 2.93 6.83
C GLY A 274 37.51 2.35 8.20
N ALA A 275 36.94 2.94 9.24
CA ALA A 275 37.17 2.50 10.61
C ALA A 275 36.26 1.34 11.03
N ARG A 276 35.05 1.26 10.46
CA ARG A 276 34.01 0.28 10.80
C ARG A 276 33.17 -0.08 9.60
N ARG A 277 32.46 -1.21 9.70
CA ARG A 277 31.47 -1.69 8.72
C ARG A 277 30.07 -1.33 9.20
N LEU A 278 29.22 -0.86 8.28
CA LEU A 278 27.80 -0.66 8.52
C LEU A 278 27.02 -1.84 7.95
N LEU A 279 26.26 -2.51 8.79
CA LEU A 279 25.35 -3.58 8.40
C LEU A 279 23.91 -3.09 8.52
N VAL A 280 23.27 -2.83 7.39
CA VAL A 280 21.85 -2.44 7.30
C VAL A 280 21.02 -3.71 7.28
N LEU A 281 20.05 -3.82 8.20
CA LEU A 281 19.20 -4.98 8.38
C LEU A 281 17.75 -4.56 8.67
N ASP A 282 16.82 -5.49 8.50
CA ASP A 282 15.47 -5.32 9.00
C ASP A 282 15.39 -5.62 10.51
N GLY A 283 14.35 -5.15 11.17
CA GLY A 283 14.14 -5.34 12.61
C GLY A 283 13.55 -6.72 12.96
N HIS A 284 13.90 -7.79 12.24
CA HIS A 284 13.35 -9.12 12.51
C HIS A 284 13.90 -9.72 13.81
N GLU A 285 13.08 -10.51 14.54
CA GLU A 285 13.43 -11.05 15.87
C GLU A 285 14.64 -12.00 15.90
N SER A 286 15.04 -12.58 14.76
CA SER A 286 16.17 -13.52 14.66
C SER A 286 17.54 -12.91 15.02
N HIS A 287 17.62 -11.57 15.21
CA HIS A 287 18.85 -10.84 15.51
C HIS A 287 18.90 -10.29 16.95
N HIS A 288 17.96 -10.69 17.81
CA HIS A 288 17.83 -10.20 19.19
C HIS A 288 18.49 -11.09 20.25
N SER A 289 19.33 -12.07 19.86
CA SER A 289 20.18 -12.77 20.86
C SER A 289 21.20 -11.79 21.47
N LEU A 290 21.54 -11.94 22.74
CA LEU A 290 22.56 -11.10 23.41
C LEU A 290 23.93 -11.22 22.74
N GLU A 291 24.23 -12.37 22.15
CA GLU A 291 25.52 -12.67 21.50
C GLU A 291 25.73 -11.92 20.20
N PHE A 292 24.67 -11.67 19.44
CA PHE A 292 24.77 -11.02 18.11
C PHE A 292 25.30 -9.57 18.21
N PRO A 293 24.74 -8.66 19.05
CA PRO A 293 25.29 -7.33 19.26
C PRO A 293 26.68 -7.30 19.85
N GLU A 294 27.01 -8.24 20.76
CA GLU A 294 28.35 -8.35 21.36
C GLU A 294 29.38 -8.68 20.29
N LEU A 295 29.13 -9.70 19.47
CA LEU A 295 30.01 -10.09 18.38
C LEU A 295 30.16 -8.97 17.32
N CYS A 296 29.10 -8.22 17.05
CA CYS A 296 29.17 -7.03 16.18
C CYS A 296 30.11 -5.98 16.75
N LYS A 297 29.98 -5.67 18.05
CA LYS A 297 30.82 -4.69 18.76
C LYS A 297 32.29 -5.08 18.76
N GLU A 298 32.61 -6.34 19.09
CA GLU A 298 33.96 -6.88 19.10
C GLU A 298 34.64 -6.81 17.73
N ASN A 299 33.86 -6.95 16.66
CA ASN A 299 34.35 -7.00 15.28
C ASN A 299 34.22 -5.68 14.52
N ASN A 300 33.97 -4.56 15.19
CA ASN A 300 33.80 -3.25 14.55
C ASN A 300 32.70 -3.22 13.48
N ILE A 301 31.60 -3.92 13.72
CA ILE A 301 30.39 -3.91 12.88
C ILE A 301 29.36 -3.05 13.60
N TYR A 302 28.85 -2.04 12.91
CA TYR A 302 27.73 -1.23 13.38
C TYR A 302 26.46 -1.69 12.67
N THR A 303 25.43 -2.07 13.43
CA THR A 303 24.15 -2.50 12.88
C THR A 303 23.17 -1.34 12.86
N LEU A 304 22.46 -1.16 11.77
CA LEU A 304 21.41 -0.15 11.63
C LEU A 304 20.13 -0.79 11.12
N CYS A 305 19.08 -0.74 11.94
CA CYS A 305 17.78 -1.24 11.55
C CYS A 305 17.04 -0.22 10.68
N MET A 306 16.36 -0.73 9.66
CA MET A 306 15.43 0.06 8.86
C MET A 306 14.11 0.28 9.62
N PRO A 307 13.33 1.32 9.27
CA PRO A 307 11.98 1.46 9.76
C PRO A 307 11.13 0.21 9.46
N PRO A 308 10.24 -0.21 10.37
CA PRO A 308 9.42 -1.40 10.16
C PRO A 308 8.64 -1.34 8.84
N HIS A 309 8.53 -2.47 8.15
CA HIS A 309 7.80 -2.64 6.87
C HIS A 309 8.31 -1.79 5.69
N SER A 310 9.48 -1.15 5.79
CA SER A 310 10.07 -0.33 4.73
C SER A 310 11.05 -1.10 3.83
N SER A 311 11.26 -2.40 4.04
CA SER A 311 12.24 -3.24 3.32
C SER A 311 12.10 -3.13 1.79
N HIS A 312 10.86 -3.08 1.27
CA HIS A 312 10.59 -2.94 -0.16
C HIS A 312 11.09 -1.62 -0.80
N LEU A 313 11.42 -0.61 0.01
CA LEU A 313 11.94 0.70 -0.42
C LEU A 313 13.41 0.89 -0.07
N LEU A 314 13.81 0.49 1.14
CA LEU A 314 15.09 0.84 1.75
C LEU A 314 16.10 -0.31 1.76
N GLN A 315 15.67 -1.57 1.52
CA GLN A 315 16.51 -2.75 1.55
C GLN A 315 17.06 -3.10 0.17
N PRO A 316 18.36 -2.89 -0.10
CA PRO A 316 18.94 -3.15 -1.42
C PRO A 316 18.67 -4.57 -1.95
N LEU A 317 18.73 -5.61 -1.12
CA LEU A 317 18.43 -6.98 -1.51
C LEU A 317 17.02 -7.14 -2.09
N ASP A 318 16.01 -6.55 -1.42
CA ASP A 318 14.63 -6.59 -1.90
C ASP A 318 14.40 -5.71 -3.14
N VAL A 319 15.04 -4.54 -3.16
CA VAL A 319 14.90 -3.56 -4.26
C VAL A 319 15.46 -4.09 -5.57
N GLY A 320 16.61 -4.80 -5.54
CA GLY A 320 17.33 -5.13 -6.76
C GLY A 320 17.78 -6.56 -6.96
N CYS A 321 17.88 -7.40 -5.92
CA CYS A 321 18.54 -8.71 -6.02
C CYS A 321 17.59 -9.90 -5.92
N PHE A 322 16.69 -9.93 -4.95
CA PHE A 322 15.84 -11.11 -4.69
C PHE A 322 14.80 -11.39 -5.77
N SER A 323 14.22 -10.35 -6.37
CA SER A 323 13.26 -10.57 -7.46
C SER A 323 13.91 -11.17 -8.72
N PRO A 324 15.07 -10.68 -9.19
CA PRO A 324 15.85 -11.37 -10.22
C PRO A 324 16.24 -12.80 -9.85
N LEU A 325 16.73 -13.03 -8.62
CA LEU A 325 17.12 -14.34 -8.13
C LEU A 325 15.97 -15.36 -8.18
N LYS A 326 14.81 -15.00 -7.63
CA LYS A 326 13.61 -15.86 -7.63
C LYS A 326 13.14 -16.19 -9.05
N ARG A 327 13.25 -15.22 -9.97
CA ARG A 327 12.91 -15.44 -11.39
C ARG A 327 13.93 -16.34 -12.10
N ALA A 328 15.22 -16.14 -11.84
CA ALA A 328 16.28 -16.97 -12.42
C ALA A 328 16.18 -18.41 -11.91
N TYR A 329 15.99 -18.60 -10.59
CA TYR A 329 15.76 -19.91 -9.99
C TYR A 329 14.53 -20.62 -10.59
N SER A 330 13.42 -19.91 -10.75
CA SER A 330 12.21 -20.46 -11.37
C SER A 330 12.46 -20.99 -12.80
N ARG A 331 13.33 -20.32 -13.58
CA ARG A 331 13.72 -20.77 -14.93
C ARG A 331 14.57 -22.03 -14.89
N GLU A 332 15.49 -22.15 -13.94
CA GLU A 332 16.29 -23.36 -13.75
C GLU A 332 15.41 -24.56 -13.38
N VAL A 333 14.47 -24.38 -12.43
CA VAL A 333 13.48 -25.42 -12.09
C VAL A 333 12.63 -25.82 -13.29
N GLU A 334 12.20 -24.86 -14.11
CA GLU A 334 11.46 -25.16 -15.35
C GLU A 334 12.31 -25.96 -16.34
N SER A 335 13.60 -25.64 -16.47
CA SER A 335 14.53 -26.37 -17.29
C SER A 335 14.67 -27.81 -16.82
N LEU A 336 14.80 -28.04 -15.51
CA LEU A 336 14.86 -29.39 -14.93
C LEU A 336 13.61 -30.22 -15.25
N ILE A 337 12.42 -29.61 -15.14
CA ILE A 337 11.16 -30.29 -15.48
C ILE A 337 11.06 -30.64 -16.97
N ARG A 338 11.54 -29.77 -17.87
CA ARG A 338 11.59 -30.07 -19.31
C ARG A 338 12.50 -31.27 -19.61
N HIS A 339 13.49 -31.51 -18.76
CA HIS A 339 14.36 -32.68 -18.83
C HIS A 339 13.85 -33.87 -18.00
N HIS A 340 12.54 -33.90 -17.70
CA HIS A 340 11.84 -34.96 -16.96
C HIS A 340 12.29 -35.15 -15.50
N ILE A 341 13.00 -34.20 -14.91
CA ILE A 341 13.32 -34.19 -13.48
C ILE A 341 12.14 -33.53 -12.75
N ASN A 342 11.18 -34.36 -12.33
CA ASN A 342 9.91 -33.89 -11.75
C ASN A 342 9.94 -33.77 -10.22
N HIS A 343 11.06 -34.13 -9.59
CA HIS A 343 11.24 -34.05 -8.13
C HIS A 343 12.56 -33.34 -7.83
N ILE A 344 12.44 -32.12 -7.31
CA ILE A 344 13.61 -31.29 -7.00
C ILE A 344 14.02 -31.59 -5.57
N THR A 345 15.14 -32.28 -5.39
CA THR A 345 15.76 -32.52 -4.09
C THR A 345 16.82 -31.43 -3.82
N LYS A 346 17.47 -31.50 -2.66
CA LYS A 346 18.58 -30.60 -2.30
C LYS A 346 19.75 -30.67 -3.27
N LEU A 347 19.93 -31.84 -3.92
CA LEU A 347 20.97 -32.02 -4.94
C LEU A 347 20.70 -31.27 -6.25
N GLU A 348 19.45 -31.25 -6.71
CA GLU A 348 19.05 -30.44 -7.87
C GLU A 348 18.90 -28.97 -7.51
N PHE A 349 18.50 -28.65 -6.26
CA PHE A 349 18.37 -27.28 -5.78
C PHE A 349 19.71 -26.54 -5.80
N LEU A 350 20.76 -27.14 -5.28
CA LEU A 350 22.07 -26.49 -5.11
C LEU A 350 22.66 -25.95 -6.43
N PRO A 351 22.80 -26.72 -7.52
CA PRO A 351 23.31 -26.20 -8.78
C PRO A 351 22.35 -25.22 -9.46
N ALA A 352 21.03 -25.45 -9.36
CA ALA A 352 20.03 -24.54 -9.89
C ALA A 352 20.06 -23.17 -9.17
N PHE A 353 20.20 -23.21 -7.85
CA PHE A 353 20.33 -21.99 -7.05
C PHE A 353 21.64 -21.26 -7.35
N LYS A 354 22.76 -21.98 -7.47
CA LYS A 354 24.06 -21.41 -7.85
C LYS A 354 23.96 -20.67 -9.19
N THR A 355 23.42 -21.31 -10.21
CA THR A 355 23.25 -20.68 -11.53
C THR A 355 22.38 -19.43 -11.45
N ALA A 356 21.29 -19.47 -10.68
CA ALA A 356 20.42 -18.35 -10.48
C ALA A 356 21.10 -17.21 -9.70
N TYR A 357 21.90 -17.55 -8.69
CA TYR A 357 22.66 -16.62 -7.87
C TYR A 357 23.70 -15.88 -8.71
N ASP A 358 24.53 -16.60 -9.45
CA ASP A 358 25.58 -16.02 -10.30
C ASP A 358 25.00 -15.05 -11.35
N ARG A 359 23.81 -15.34 -11.88
CA ARG A 359 23.12 -14.46 -12.84
C ARG A 359 22.49 -13.21 -12.19
N SER A 360 22.18 -13.28 -10.92
CA SER A 360 21.42 -12.24 -10.23
C SER A 360 22.27 -11.33 -9.35
N PHE A 361 23.34 -11.87 -8.74
CA PHE A 361 24.24 -11.15 -7.86
C PHE A 361 25.47 -10.61 -8.61
N THR A 362 25.21 -9.97 -9.74
CA THR A 362 26.25 -9.26 -10.51
C THR A 362 26.58 -7.92 -9.86
N SER A 363 27.80 -7.42 -10.04
CA SER A 363 28.23 -6.12 -9.53
C SER A 363 27.27 -5.00 -9.97
N ALA A 364 26.84 -5.03 -11.23
CA ALA A 364 25.89 -4.05 -11.77
C ALA A 364 24.54 -4.05 -11.04
N ASN A 365 23.99 -5.26 -10.77
CA ASN A 365 22.71 -5.39 -10.05
C ASN A 365 22.84 -4.95 -8.60
N ILE A 366 23.93 -5.31 -7.92
CA ILE A 366 24.19 -4.95 -6.52
C ILE A 366 24.34 -3.43 -6.39
N CYS A 367 25.18 -2.79 -7.19
CA CYS A 367 25.33 -1.32 -7.17
C CYS A 367 24.00 -0.61 -7.52
N SER A 368 23.23 -1.16 -8.47
CA SER A 368 21.90 -0.64 -8.81
C SER A 368 20.92 -0.78 -7.66
N ALA A 369 21.00 -1.86 -6.88
CA ALA A 369 20.17 -2.10 -5.72
C ALA A 369 20.43 -1.07 -4.60
N PHE A 370 21.69 -0.79 -4.27
CA PHE A 370 22.08 0.25 -3.31
C PHE A 370 21.65 1.64 -3.77
N ARG A 371 21.84 1.98 -5.05
CA ARG A 371 21.37 3.23 -5.64
C ARG A 371 19.85 3.32 -5.61
N GLY A 372 19.15 2.23 -5.94
CA GLY A 372 17.70 2.16 -5.93
C GLY A 372 17.08 2.31 -4.54
N ALA A 373 17.80 1.90 -3.49
CA ALA A 373 17.46 2.10 -2.08
C ALA A 373 17.92 3.47 -1.53
N GLY A 374 18.60 4.29 -2.34
CA GLY A 374 19.10 5.62 -1.93
C GLY A 374 20.24 5.61 -0.92
N LEU A 375 20.90 4.46 -0.68
CA LEU A 375 21.92 4.29 0.35
C LEU A 375 23.34 4.64 -0.12
N VAL A 376 23.68 4.25 -1.35
CA VAL A 376 24.99 4.54 -1.94
C VAL A 376 24.82 4.81 -3.45
N PRO A 377 25.07 6.05 -3.90
CA PRO A 377 25.29 7.24 -3.07
C PRO A 377 24.08 7.58 -2.20
N LEU A 378 24.31 8.28 -1.07
CA LEU A 378 23.22 8.66 -0.16
C LEU A 378 22.31 9.70 -0.82
N GLN A 379 21.15 9.27 -1.28
CA GLN A 379 20.17 10.07 -2.03
C GLN A 379 18.74 9.74 -1.60
N PRO A 380 18.23 10.36 -0.53
CA PRO A 380 16.86 10.11 -0.03
C PRO A 380 15.77 10.32 -1.09
N ASP A 381 15.96 11.29 -1.99
CA ASP A 381 14.98 11.63 -3.02
C ASP A 381 14.74 10.48 -4.02
N THR A 382 15.70 9.57 -4.19
CA THR A 382 15.51 8.35 -5.00
C THR A 382 14.38 7.47 -4.46
N VAL A 383 14.20 7.45 -3.15
CA VAL A 383 13.12 6.70 -2.49
C VAL A 383 11.88 7.56 -2.34
N LEU A 384 12.03 8.81 -1.89
CA LEU A 384 10.93 9.73 -1.65
C LEU A 384 10.10 10.00 -2.91
N SER A 385 10.74 10.06 -4.08
CA SER A 385 10.05 10.23 -5.37
C SER A 385 9.20 9.02 -5.80
N LYS A 386 9.40 7.85 -5.18
CA LYS A 386 8.65 6.61 -5.48
C LYS A 386 7.46 6.40 -4.56
N LEU A 387 7.26 7.27 -3.56
CA LEU A 387 6.15 7.16 -2.62
C LEU A 387 4.84 7.56 -3.30
N ASP A 388 4.03 6.57 -3.62
CA ASP A 388 2.77 6.78 -4.36
C ASP A 388 1.57 7.02 -3.42
N VAL A 389 1.65 6.63 -2.14
CA VAL A 389 0.50 6.58 -1.24
C VAL A 389 0.62 7.60 -0.10
N GLN A 390 -0.26 8.59 -0.09
CA GLN A 390 -0.40 9.56 0.99
C GLN A 390 -1.61 9.21 1.87
N LEU A 391 -1.37 8.50 2.97
CA LEU A 391 -2.44 8.12 3.91
C LEU A 391 -2.91 9.28 4.79
N ARG A 392 -2.13 10.34 4.92
CA ARG A 392 -2.50 11.57 5.63
C ARG A 392 -3.08 12.57 4.65
N THR A 393 -4.18 13.21 5.04
CA THR A 393 -4.70 14.38 4.31
C THR A 393 -3.65 15.47 4.37
N PRO A 394 -3.17 16.02 3.24
CA PRO A 394 -2.17 17.07 3.28
C PRO A 394 -2.69 18.27 4.07
N THR A 395 -1.86 18.80 4.96
CA THR A 395 -2.14 20.09 5.61
C THR A 395 -2.18 21.14 4.50
N PRO A 396 -3.21 21.98 4.43
CA PRO A 396 -3.30 23.01 3.39
C PRO A 396 -2.04 23.88 3.41
N ALA A 397 -1.38 24.01 2.27
CA ALA A 397 -0.22 24.88 2.12
C ALA A 397 -0.59 26.32 2.50
N ALA A 398 0.32 27.03 3.17
CA ALA A 398 0.21 28.46 3.39
C ALA A 398 0.10 29.17 2.03
N LEU A 399 -0.91 30.02 1.88
CA LEU A 399 -1.16 30.75 0.64
C LEU A 399 0.01 31.70 0.36
N PRO A 400 0.61 31.68 -0.85
CA PRO A 400 1.57 32.71 -1.24
C PRO A 400 0.87 34.07 -1.34
N GLU A 401 1.52 35.12 -0.87
CA GLU A 401 1.07 36.52 -1.04
C GLU A 401 1.24 36.94 -2.52
N THR A 402 0.29 36.54 -3.37
CA THR A 402 0.24 36.99 -4.76
C THR A 402 -0.82 38.06 -4.94
N PRO A 403 -0.67 38.98 -5.91
CA PRO A 403 -1.69 39.96 -6.26
C PRO A 403 -3.01 39.26 -6.53
N TRP A 404 -4.10 39.80 -5.99
CA TRP A 404 -5.41 39.18 -6.07
C TRP A 404 -5.88 38.96 -7.51
N GLU A 405 -6.10 37.72 -7.87
CA GLU A 405 -6.84 37.28 -9.05
C GLU A 405 -8.16 36.63 -8.63
N ALA A 406 -9.23 36.91 -9.38
CA ALA A 406 -10.54 36.29 -9.14
C ALA A 406 -10.49 34.79 -9.47
N ARG A 407 -10.17 33.94 -8.49
CA ARG A 407 -10.17 32.47 -8.59
C ARG A 407 -11.28 31.88 -7.75
N THR A 408 -11.79 30.72 -8.18
CA THR A 408 -12.76 29.96 -7.40
C THR A 408 -12.04 29.38 -6.15
N PRO A 409 -12.50 29.67 -4.91
CA PRO A 409 -11.89 29.13 -3.71
C PRO A 409 -12.03 27.62 -3.67
N SER A 410 -10.94 26.92 -3.38
CA SER A 410 -10.87 25.45 -3.32
C SER A 410 -11.04 24.90 -1.90
N ASN A 411 -10.98 25.76 -0.88
CA ASN A 411 -11.13 25.40 0.52
C ASN A 411 -11.73 26.54 1.37
N VAL A 412 -12.13 26.24 2.60
CA VAL A 412 -12.77 27.18 3.51
C VAL A 412 -11.90 28.40 3.80
N ARG A 413 -10.57 28.25 3.89
CA ARG A 413 -9.64 29.37 4.15
C ARG A 413 -9.57 30.32 2.96
N GLU A 414 -9.56 29.83 1.73
CA GLU A 414 -9.61 30.64 0.52
C GLU A 414 -10.95 31.37 0.42
N LEU A 415 -12.05 30.69 0.79
CA LEU A 415 -13.38 31.29 0.85
C LEU A 415 -13.45 32.45 1.85
N ASP A 416 -12.88 32.27 3.03
CA ASP A 416 -12.80 33.31 4.09
C ASP A 416 -11.90 34.47 3.67
N ALA A 417 -10.73 34.19 3.07
CA ALA A 417 -9.83 35.21 2.59
C ALA A 417 -10.48 36.06 1.48
N GLN A 418 -11.18 35.45 0.52
CA GLN A 418 -11.92 36.15 -0.52
C GLN A 418 -13.09 36.96 0.06
N SER A 419 -13.84 36.40 1.02
CA SER A 419 -14.92 37.11 1.71
C SER A 419 -14.41 38.33 2.42
N THR A 420 -13.28 38.24 3.11
CA THR A 420 -12.62 39.34 3.81
C THR A 420 -12.13 40.40 2.84
N LEU A 421 -11.50 40.01 1.73
CA LEU A 421 -11.07 40.91 0.65
C LEU A 421 -12.23 41.68 0.01
N ILE A 422 -13.38 41.01 -0.21
CA ILE A 422 -14.58 41.66 -0.73
C ILE A 422 -15.08 42.70 0.25
N ARG A 423 -15.17 42.35 1.55
CA ARG A 423 -15.61 43.28 2.60
C ARG A 423 -14.69 44.51 2.70
N GLU A 424 -13.37 44.31 2.61
CA GLU A 424 -12.41 45.42 2.62
C GLU A 424 -12.52 46.30 1.38
N ARG A 425 -12.69 45.70 0.17
CA ARG A 425 -12.90 46.43 -1.08
C ARG A 425 -14.21 47.24 -1.04
N VAL A 426 -15.30 46.65 -0.58
CA VAL A 426 -16.57 47.34 -0.41
C VAL A 426 -16.45 48.52 0.58
N ARG A 427 -15.65 48.39 1.66
CA ARG A 427 -15.38 49.45 2.61
C ARG A 427 -14.49 50.56 2.06
N ARG A 428 -13.47 50.22 1.22
CA ARG A 428 -12.50 51.21 0.72
C ARG A 428 -12.98 51.99 -0.50
N HIS A 429 -13.89 51.45 -1.29
CA HIS A 429 -14.30 52.06 -2.57
C HIS A 429 -15.79 52.34 -2.64
N LYS A 430 -16.17 53.59 -2.36
CA LYS A 430 -17.52 54.11 -2.65
C LYS A 430 -17.82 54.25 -4.16
N SER A 431 -16.84 54.02 -5.03
CA SER A 431 -16.92 54.16 -6.49
C SER A 431 -16.42 52.96 -7.31
N SER A 432 -16.29 51.77 -6.71
CA SER A 432 -15.84 50.58 -7.48
C SER A 432 -16.96 50.05 -8.38
N SER A 433 -16.59 49.63 -9.59
CA SER A 433 -17.52 49.07 -10.57
C SER A 433 -18.29 47.88 -9.99
N PRO A 434 -19.64 47.86 -10.08
CA PRO A 434 -20.49 46.73 -9.63
C PRO A 434 -20.06 45.39 -10.22
N ALA A 435 -19.47 45.39 -11.43
CA ALA A 435 -19.05 44.19 -12.13
C ALA A 435 -17.95 43.39 -11.39
N SER A 436 -16.98 44.06 -10.74
CA SER A 436 -15.91 43.37 -10.02
C SER A 436 -16.39 42.74 -8.70
N ILE A 437 -17.38 43.36 -8.07
CA ILE A 437 -18.03 42.83 -6.84
C ILE A 437 -18.90 41.61 -7.20
N ILE A 438 -19.68 41.71 -8.27
CA ILE A 438 -20.51 40.60 -8.75
C ILE A 438 -19.65 39.41 -9.15
N GLU A 439 -18.54 39.62 -9.82
CA GLU A 439 -17.61 38.54 -10.19
C GLU A 439 -17.03 37.86 -8.93
N ALA A 440 -16.60 38.62 -7.93
CA ALA A 440 -16.08 38.05 -6.69
C ALA A 440 -17.16 37.28 -5.91
N ILE A 441 -18.41 37.76 -5.89
CA ILE A 441 -19.55 37.04 -5.29
C ILE A 441 -19.84 35.73 -6.05
N ASN A 442 -19.78 35.74 -7.40
CA ASN A 442 -19.97 34.55 -8.21
C ASN A 442 -18.88 33.51 -7.94
N GLN A 443 -17.62 33.91 -7.75
CA GLN A 443 -16.52 32.99 -7.40
C GLN A 443 -16.72 32.40 -6.00
N LEU A 444 -17.15 33.20 -5.02
CA LEU A 444 -17.50 32.72 -3.68
C LEU A 444 -18.63 31.70 -3.72
N LYS A 445 -19.70 31.98 -4.50
CA LYS A 445 -20.82 31.06 -4.67
C LYS A 445 -20.35 29.71 -5.25
N LYS A 446 -19.54 29.73 -6.32
CA LYS A 446 -18.97 28.50 -6.91
C LYS A 446 -18.13 27.73 -5.90
N GLY A 447 -17.30 28.42 -5.09
CA GLY A 447 -16.49 27.77 -4.08
C GLY A 447 -17.33 27.10 -2.99
N ALA A 448 -18.39 27.77 -2.53
CA ALA A 448 -19.33 27.19 -1.57
C ALA A 448 -20.06 25.95 -2.14
N GLU A 449 -20.49 25.99 -3.40
CA GLU A 449 -21.10 24.83 -4.09
C GLU A 449 -20.13 23.65 -4.18
N VAL A 450 -18.85 23.85 -4.53
CA VAL A 450 -17.83 22.81 -4.56
C VAL A 450 -17.64 22.19 -3.17
N ILE A 451 -17.54 23.00 -2.12
CA ILE A 451 -17.38 22.53 -0.75
C ILE A 451 -18.58 21.71 -0.29
N MET A 452 -19.80 22.18 -0.58
CA MET A 452 -21.03 21.44 -0.23
C MET A 452 -21.09 20.08 -0.94
N LEU A 453 -20.82 20.02 -2.24
CA LEU A 453 -20.80 18.77 -3.01
C LEU A 453 -19.69 17.82 -2.52
N SER A 454 -18.52 18.35 -2.19
CA SER A 454 -17.42 17.54 -1.64
C SER A 454 -17.76 16.98 -0.25
N ALA A 455 -18.41 17.79 0.61
CA ALA A 455 -18.84 17.37 1.94
C ALA A 455 -19.83 16.20 1.88
N GLU A 456 -20.69 16.16 0.87
CA GLU A 456 -21.65 15.06 0.67
C GLU A 456 -20.95 13.73 0.38
N LEU A 457 -19.89 13.74 -0.43
CA LEU A 457 -19.07 12.55 -0.68
C LEU A 457 -18.26 12.12 0.56
N MET A 458 -17.77 13.09 1.36
CA MET A 458 -17.02 12.80 2.57
C MET A 458 -17.89 12.20 3.69
N ARG A 459 -19.18 12.52 3.77
CA ARG A 459 -20.10 11.94 4.76
C ARG A 459 -20.17 10.42 4.64
N ASP A 460 -20.20 9.86 3.43
CA ASP A 460 -20.20 8.41 3.22
C ASP A 460 -18.91 7.78 3.71
N GLN A 461 -17.79 8.46 3.50
CA GLN A 461 -16.51 7.98 3.96
C GLN A 461 -16.46 7.95 5.50
N ILE A 462 -16.98 8.97 6.17
CA ILE A 462 -17.09 9.03 7.64
C ILE A 462 -17.94 7.86 8.14
N THR A 463 -19.14 7.67 7.58
CA THR A 463 -20.04 6.56 7.95
C THR A 463 -19.38 5.19 7.73
N SER A 464 -18.63 5.02 6.65
CA SER A 464 -17.87 3.80 6.38
C SER A 464 -16.75 3.56 7.41
N LEU A 465 -16.04 4.62 7.81
CA LEU A 465 -14.98 4.55 8.84
C LEU A 465 -15.56 4.25 10.23
N GLU A 466 -16.72 4.82 10.57
CA GLU A 466 -17.42 4.53 11.83
C GLU A 466 -17.79 3.05 11.93
N ARG A 467 -18.41 2.47 10.87
CA ARG A 467 -18.70 1.03 10.79
C ARG A 467 -17.44 0.16 10.88
N ALA A 468 -16.34 0.58 10.24
CA ALA A 468 -15.07 -0.13 10.33
C ALA A 468 -14.50 -0.10 11.76
N ASN A 469 -14.64 1.02 12.47
CA ASN A 469 -14.19 1.18 13.84
C ASN A 469 -15.03 0.34 14.82
N GLU A 470 -16.35 0.32 14.67
CA GLU A 470 -17.25 -0.56 15.42
C GLU A 470 -16.89 -2.04 15.23
N ALA A 471 -16.64 -2.46 13.97
CA ALA A 471 -16.21 -3.81 13.66
C ALA A 471 -14.83 -4.15 14.27
N ALA A 472 -13.90 -3.18 14.34
CA ALA A 472 -12.60 -3.33 14.98
C ALA A 472 -12.73 -3.47 16.50
N CYS A 473 -13.60 -2.68 17.13
CA CYS A 473 -13.91 -2.77 18.57
C CYS A 473 -14.54 -4.12 18.92
N ALA A 474 -15.51 -4.58 18.11
CA ALA A 474 -16.13 -5.90 18.29
C ALA A 474 -15.12 -7.06 18.16
N ARG A 475 -14.13 -6.95 17.23
CA ARG A 475 -13.03 -7.94 17.11
C ARG A 475 -12.12 -7.96 18.33
N LYS A 476 -11.80 -6.81 18.93
CA LYS A 476 -10.97 -6.73 20.16
C LYS A 476 -11.66 -7.35 21.35
N GLN A 477 -12.99 -7.23 21.45
CA GLN A 477 -13.79 -7.79 22.54
C GLN A 477 -14.03 -9.30 22.41
N ARG A 478 -13.85 -9.90 21.22
CA ARG A 478 -13.98 -11.34 21.00
C ARG A 478 -12.88 -12.10 21.74
N LYS A 479 -13.23 -12.82 22.79
CA LYS A 479 -12.31 -13.73 23.47
C LYS A 479 -11.85 -14.80 22.49
N LYS A 480 -10.51 -14.96 22.30
CA LYS A 480 -9.90 -16.00 21.46
C LYS A 480 -10.04 -17.36 22.17
N LYS A 481 -11.24 -17.93 22.21
CA LYS A 481 -11.50 -19.24 22.80
C LYS A 481 -11.02 -20.31 21.82
N ARG A 482 -10.03 -21.12 22.24
CA ARG A 482 -9.56 -22.28 21.48
C ARG A 482 -10.57 -23.41 21.64
N ILE A 483 -11.05 -23.96 20.52
CA ILE A 483 -12.08 -25.00 20.50
C ILE A 483 -11.42 -26.39 20.43
N GLN A 484 -10.28 -26.48 19.72
CA GLN A 484 -9.56 -27.74 19.50
C GLN A 484 -8.05 -27.53 19.42
N LYS A 485 -7.24 -28.50 19.87
CA LYS A 485 -5.77 -28.39 19.93
C LYS A 485 -5.08 -28.92 18.66
N ARG A 486 -5.61 -29.93 17.99
CA ARG A 486 -5.10 -30.55 16.75
C ARG A 486 -6.27 -31.15 15.95
N GLY A 487 -6.09 -31.36 14.64
CA GLY A 487 -7.07 -32.02 13.76
C GLY A 487 -7.91 -31.05 12.92
N VAL A 488 -8.87 -31.58 12.16
CA VAL A 488 -9.76 -30.84 11.26
C VAL A 488 -11.13 -30.69 11.90
N LEU A 489 -11.73 -29.51 11.84
CA LEU A 489 -13.06 -29.23 12.34
C LEU A 489 -13.92 -28.71 11.18
N ILE A 490 -15.02 -29.41 10.90
CA ILE A 490 -16.03 -28.96 9.93
C ILE A 490 -16.81 -27.80 10.55
N LYS A 491 -17.22 -26.82 9.74
CA LYS A 491 -17.90 -25.61 10.22
C LYS A 491 -19.12 -25.91 11.10
N GLY A 492 -20.00 -26.84 10.68
CA GLY A 492 -21.16 -27.27 11.47
C GLY A 492 -20.80 -27.90 12.82
N ALA A 493 -19.82 -28.83 12.84
CA ALA A 493 -19.32 -29.42 14.06
C ALA A 493 -18.63 -28.38 14.99
N GLY A 494 -18.04 -27.33 14.44
CA GLY A 494 -17.49 -26.20 15.21
C GLY A 494 -18.58 -25.32 15.83
N GLU A 495 -19.66 -25.12 15.10
CA GLU A 495 -20.84 -24.40 15.59
C GLU A 495 -21.55 -25.18 16.72
N ASP A 496 -21.71 -26.50 16.57
CA ASP A 496 -22.29 -27.38 17.58
C ASP A 496 -21.44 -27.43 18.87
N LEU A 497 -20.11 -27.52 18.74
CA LEU A 497 -19.20 -27.45 19.88
C LEU A 497 -19.27 -26.12 20.62
N LEU A 498 -19.44 -25.01 19.88
CA LEU A 498 -19.60 -23.68 20.48
C LEU A 498 -20.92 -23.52 21.19
N ALA A 499 -22.01 -24.06 20.63
CA ALA A 499 -23.33 -24.10 21.24
C ALA A 499 -23.32 -24.94 22.52
N GLN A 500 -22.70 -26.12 22.47
CA GLN A 500 -22.56 -27.01 23.63
C GLN A 500 -21.72 -26.39 24.75
N CYS A 501 -20.57 -25.74 24.41
CA CYS A 501 -19.79 -24.98 25.38
C CYS A 501 -20.53 -23.75 25.94
N GLY A 502 -21.46 -23.17 25.21
CA GLY A 502 -22.33 -22.09 25.65
C GLY A 502 -23.39 -22.59 26.65
N ALA A 503 -24.04 -23.73 26.35
CA ALA A 503 -25.01 -24.39 27.23
C ALA A 503 -24.36 -24.81 28.55
N ASP A 504 -23.19 -25.48 28.51
CA ASP A 504 -22.45 -25.88 29.70
C ASP A 504 -22.04 -24.68 30.60
N GLN A 505 -21.70 -23.54 29.99
CA GLN A 505 -21.40 -22.31 30.74
C GLN A 505 -22.66 -21.68 31.36
N GLN A 506 -23.82 -21.76 30.70
CA GLN A 506 -25.08 -21.30 31.24
C GLN A 506 -25.53 -22.19 32.42
N ILE A 507 -25.44 -23.51 32.28
CA ILE A 507 -25.73 -24.46 33.35
C ILE A 507 -24.83 -24.19 34.56
N ALA A 508 -23.53 -24.08 34.36
CA ALA A 508 -22.58 -23.77 35.44
C ALA A 508 -22.79 -22.38 36.07
N HIS A 509 -23.33 -21.43 35.33
CA HIS A 509 -23.68 -20.09 35.85
C HIS A 509 -25.00 -20.14 36.65
N GLU A 510 -25.98 -20.92 36.20
CA GLU A 510 -27.25 -21.12 36.91
C GLU A 510 -27.05 -21.93 38.18
N GLU A 511 -26.20 -22.96 38.17
CA GLU A 511 -25.81 -23.72 39.36
C GLU A 511 -25.13 -22.82 40.40
N ARG A 512 -24.28 -21.89 40.00
CA ARG A 512 -23.67 -20.88 40.88
C ARG A 512 -24.71 -19.89 41.45
N ARG A 513 -25.67 -19.45 40.65
CA ARG A 513 -26.76 -18.57 41.08
C ARG A 513 -27.82 -19.30 41.96
N GLY A 514 -28.06 -20.57 41.68
CA GLY A 514 -28.91 -21.42 42.50
C GLY A 514 -28.31 -21.76 43.88
N GLY A 515 -26.96 -21.86 43.95
CA GLY A 515 -26.23 -22.08 45.20
C GLY A 515 -26.20 -20.85 46.14
N GLU A 516 -26.42 -19.64 45.63
CA GLU A 516 -26.49 -18.42 46.47
C GLU A 516 -27.83 -18.21 47.14
N ARG A 517 -28.89 -18.99 46.80
CA ARG A 517 -30.23 -18.89 47.41
C ARG A 517 -30.51 -19.86 48.53
N SER A 518 -29.65 -20.86 48.78
CA SER A 518 -29.72 -21.72 49.98
C SER A 518 -28.54 -21.41 50.87
N GLY A 519 -28.71 -20.45 51.79
CA GLY A 519 -27.74 -20.11 52.80
C GLY A 519 -27.49 -21.25 53.78
N VAL A 520 -26.67 -22.24 53.38
CA VAL A 520 -25.96 -23.14 54.29
C VAL A 520 -24.56 -23.29 53.70
N SER A 521 -23.61 -22.62 54.35
CA SER A 521 -22.18 -22.76 54.13
C SER A 521 -21.78 -24.23 54.21
N ARG A 522 -21.70 -24.94 53.09
CA ARG A 522 -20.87 -26.13 52.96
C ARG A 522 -19.52 -25.68 52.44
N GLN A 523 -18.62 -25.36 53.34
CA GLN A 523 -17.18 -25.35 53.02
C GLN A 523 -16.85 -26.71 52.43
N ALA A 524 -16.62 -26.75 51.13
CA ALA A 524 -16.03 -27.90 50.47
C ALA A 524 -14.62 -28.05 51.05
N LEU A 525 -14.43 -29.01 51.93
CA LEU A 525 -13.18 -29.37 52.54
C LEU A 525 -12.17 -29.68 51.42
N ALA A 526 -11.17 -28.80 51.25
CA ALA A 526 -10.11 -28.98 50.26
C ALA A 526 -9.41 -30.34 50.54
N ARG A 527 -9.33 -31.18 49.53
CA ARG A 527 -8.69 -32.49 49.62
C ARG A 527 -7.19 -32.34 49.37
N CYS A 528 -6.38 -32.99 50.22
CA CYS A 528 -4.94 -33.06 50.04
C CYS A 528 -4.57 -33.63 48.68
N THR A 529 -3.75 -32.94 47.91
CA THR A 529 -3.31 -33.36 46.56
C THR A 529 -2.44 -34.63 46.58
N ARG A 530 -1.94 -35.06 47.76
CA ARG A 530 -1.09 -36.23 47.96
C ARG A 530 -1.87 -37.49 48.32
N CYS A 531 -2.82 -37.43 49.26
CA CYS A 531 -3.57 -38.58 49.75
C CYS A 531 -5.09 -38.52 49.41
N ARG A 532 -5.59 -37.43 48.85
CA ARG A 532 -7.00 -37.14 48.50
C ARG A 532 -7.97 -37.08 49.68
N GLU A 533 -7.45 -37.11 50.95
CA GLU A 533 -8.27 -36.98 52.17
C GLU A 533 -8.43 -35.48 52.54
N THR A 534 -9.51 -35.18 53.29
CA THR A 534 -9.81 -33.82 53.74
C THR A 534 -9.21 -33.54 55.10
N GLY A 535 -8.94 -32.27 55.45
CA GLY A 535 -8.49 -31.85 56.77
C GLY A 535 -7.00 -31.48 56.87
N HIS A 536 -6.22 -31.66 55.83
CA HIS A 536 -4.81 -31.23 55.77
C HIS A 536 -4.41 -30.89 54.32
N ASN A 537 -3.28 -30.19 54.10
CA ASN A 537 -2.75 -29.87 52.79
C ASN A 537 -1.51 -30.76 52.47
N SER A 538 -1.00 -30.65 51.24
CA SER A 538 0.14 -31.46 50.78
C SER A 538 1.43 -31.27 51.61
N ARG A 539 1.59 -30.16 52.35
CA ARG A 539 2.73 -29.87 53.21
C ARG A 539 2.60 -30.52 54.59
N THR A 540 1.40 -30.77 55.05
CA THR A 540 1.09 -31.37 56.35
C THR A 540 0.63 -32.83 56.27
N CYS A 541 0.71 -33.44 55.08
CA CYS A 541 0.36 -34.82 54.85
C CYS A 541 1.40 -35.78 55.43
N LYS A 542 0.96 -36.59 56.42
CA LYS A 542 1.80 -37.59 57.12
C LYS A 542 1.86 -38.94 56.42
N LYS A 543 1.22 -39.14 55.29
CA LYS A 543 1.32 -40.40 54.52
C LYS A 543 2.59 -40.39 53.72
N ASP A 544 3.61 -41.11 54.18
CA ASP A 544 4.84 -41.38 53.45
C ASP A 544 4.53 -42.26 52.22
N THR A 545 5.14 -41.91 51.12
CA THR A 545 5.18 -42.72 49.90
C THR A 545 5.87 -44.03 50.19
N ILE A 546 5.12 -45.13 50.29
CA ILE A 546 5.69 -46.47 50.16
C ILE A 546 6.19 -46.58 48.72
N ALA A 547 7.50 -46.61 48.60
CA ALA A 547 8.17 -46.92 47.35
C ALA A 547 7.82 -48.37 47.02
N SER A 548 7.16 -48.58 45.91
CA SER A 548 7.07 -49.91 45.28
C SER A 548 8.27 -50.09 44.38
N THR A 549 9.09 -51.07 44.78
CA THR A 549 10.05 -51.79 43.94
C THR A 549 9.52 -52.16 42.56
#